data_4ea65cee30a56097652f6ac366268440
#
_entry.id   4ea65cee30a56097652f6ac366268440
#
_cell.length_a   1.000
_cell.length_b   1.000
_cell.length_c   1.000
_cell.angle_alpha   90.00
_cell.angle_beta   90.00
_cell.angle_gamma   90.00
#
_symmetry.space_group_name_H-M   'P 1'
#
loop_
_entity.id
_entity.type
_entity.pdbx_description
1 polymer ?
#
loop_
_entity_poly.entity_id
_entity_poly.type
_entity_poly.pdbx_seq_one_letter_code
_entity_poly.pdbx_strand_id
1 'polypeptide(L)'
;MRMVQNNATCWRDFVFLGFSSFGELQLLLFVLFLFLYLVTVTSNVFIIIVIRLDSHLHTPMYLFLSFLSFSETCYTLGIIPRMLSGLVMGGQAISFMGCATQMFFSASWACTNCFLLSVMGFDRYVAICAPLHYASRMNPALCAQLVGTSFLSGYLFGLGMTLVIFRLSFCSSHEIQHFFCDTPPVLSLACGDTRLSELGILILSLMVLLVSFFLITVSYAYILVAILRIPSAEGRRKAFSTCASHLTVVVIHYGCASFMYLRPKASYSLERDQLIAVTYTVATPLLNPIVYSLRNRAVQSALRNAFRGSLLGKG
;
A
#
# COMPACT_ATOMS: atom_id res chain seq x y z
N MET A 1 -31.30 6.09 -19.36
CA MET A 1 -31.91 7.42 -19.47
C MET A 1 -30.83 8.44 -19.73
N ARG A 2 -30.71 8.96 -20.96
CA ARG A 2 -29.69 9.91 -21.38
C ARG A 2 -30.10 11.30 -20.95
N MET A 3 -29.29 11.96 -20.13
CA MET A 3 -29.39 13.42 -19.98
C MET A 3 -28.49 14.07 -21.00
N VAL A 4 -29.08 14.67 -22.02
CA VAL A 4 -28.42 15.49 -23.01
C VAL A 4 -28.29 16.89 -22.40
N GLN A 5 -27.09 17.23 -21.90
CA GLN A 5 -26.73 18.61 -21.62
C GLN A 5 -25.47 18.91 -22.42
N ASN A 6 -25.62 19.75 -23.43
CA ASN A 6 -24.58 20.26 -24.33
C ASN A 6 -23.70 19.20 -25.01
N ASN A 7 -24.22 18.39 -25.92
CA ASN A 7 -23.50 17.51 -26.87
C ASN A 7 -22.38 16.61 -26.30
N ALA A 8 -22.23 16.46 -24.98
CA ALA A 8 -21.33 15.52 -24.36
C ALA A 8 -22.15 14.40 -23.69
N THR A 9 -22.02 13.15 -24.16
CA THR A 9 -22.57 11.99 -23.50
C THR A 9 -21.83 11.76 -22.19
N CYS A 10 -22.46 12.05 -21.04
CA CYS A 10 -21.90 11.76 -19.73
C CYS A 10 -22.17 10.29 -19.42
N TRP A 11 -21.12 9.47 -19.33
CA TRP A 11 -21.22 8.05 -19.00
C TRP A 11 -21.55 7.88 -17.52
N ARG A 12 -22.49 6.97 -17.21
CA ARG A 12 -22.85 6.62 -15.82
C ARG A 12 -22.01 5.47 -15.27
N ASP A 13 -21.45 4.65 -16.15
CA ASP A 13 -20.72 3.44 -15.82
C ASP A 13 -19.43 3.37 -16.63
N PHE A 14 -18.38 2.87 -15.99
CA PHE A 14 -17.12 2.50 -16.63
C PHE A 14 -17.06 0.98 -16.80
N VAL A 15 -16.24 0.50 -17.72
CA VAL A 15 -15.98 -0.92 -17.94
C VAL A 15 -14.48 -1.18 -17.86
N PHE A 16 -14.06 -2.11 -17.01
CA PHE A 16 -12.68 -2.54 -16.94
C PHE A 16 -12.36 -3.51 -18.07
N LEU A 17 -11.33 -3.22 -18.84
CA LEU A 17 -10.77 -4.15 -19.81
C LEU A 17 -9.73 -5.09 -19.18
N GLY A 18 -9.02 -4.63 -18.15
CA GLY A 18 -8.09 -5.41 -17.35
C GLY A 18 -7.15 -6.25 -18.18
N PHE A 19 -7.20 -7.55 -17.98
CA PHE A 19 -6.38 -8.54 -18.68
C PHE A 19 -7.08 -9.18 -19.89
N SER A 20 -8.04 -8.50 -20.54
CA SER A 20 -8.80 -9.04 -21.67
C SER A 20 -7.94 -9.45 -22.88
N SER A 21 -6.76 -8.83 -23.02
CA SER A 21 -5.80 -9.14 -24.08
C SER A 21 -5.06 -10.49 -23.90
N PHE A 22 -5.13 -11.10 -22.72
CA PHE A 22 -4.38 -12.33 -22.43
C PHE A 22 -5.11 -13.63 -22.78
N GLY A 23 -6.34 -13.56 -23.31
CA GLY A 23 -7.08 -14.71 -23.87
C GLY A 23 -7.01 -15.98 -23.00
N GLU A 24 -6.41 -17.05 -23.52
CA GLU A 24 -6.31 -18.35 -22.83
C GLU A 24 -5.53 -18.32 -21.50
N LEU A 25 -4.66 -17.32 -21.29
CA LEU A 25 -3.90 -17.16 -20.05
C LEU A 25 -4.75 -16.62 -18.88
N GLN A 26 -5.96 -16.13 -19.14
CA GLN A 26 -6.82 -15.54 -18.10
C GLN A 26 -7.13 -16.52 -16.96
N LEU A 27 -7.38 -17.80 -17.26
CA LEU A 27 -7.62 -18.82 -16.24
C LEU A 27 -6.38 -19.08 -15.38
N LEU A 28 -5.20 -19.12 -16.00
CA LEU A 28 -3.94 -19.28 -15.28
C LEU A 28 -3.67 -18.07 -14.38
N LEU A 29 -3.89 -16.86 -14.89
CA LEU A 29 -3.76 -15.63 -14.11
C LEU A 29 -4.78 -15.58 -12.96
N PHE A 30 -6.00 -16.03 -13.17
CA PHE A 30 -7.01 -16.14 -12.13
C PHE A 30 -6.56 -17.04 -10.98
N VAL A 31 -6.09 -18.26 -11.29
CA VAL A 31 -5.61 -19.21 -10.27
C VAL A 31 -4.40 -18.64 -9.52
N LEU A 32 -3.45 -18.04 -10.26
CA LEU A 32 -2.27 -17.41 -9.66
C LEU A 32 -2.64 -16.26 -8.73
N PHE A 33 -3.46 -15.32 -9.19
CA PHE A 33 -3.85 -14.16 -8.38
C PHE A 33 -4.77 -14.53 -7.22
N LEU A 34 -5.64 -15.53 -7.39
CA LEU A 34 -6.44 -16.06 -6.28
C LEU A 34 -5.54 -16.66 -5.20
N PHE A 35 -4.54 -17.45 -5.58
CA PHE A 35 -3.57 -18.01 -4.64
C PHE A 35 -2.79 -16.90 -3.91
N LEU A 36 -2.23 -15.93 -4.64
CA LEU A 36 -1.49 -14.81 -4.06
C LEU A 36 -2.38 -13.96 -3.14
N TYR A 37 -3.63 -13.72 -3.52
CA TYR A 37 -4.62 -13.01 -2.71
C TYR A 37 -4.88 -13.71 -1.38
N LEU A 38 -5.17 -15.02 -1.42
CA LEU A 38 -5.43 -15.81 -0.21
C LEU A 38 -4.20 -15.82 0.72
N VAL A 39 -3.00 -16.01 0.17
CA VAL A 39 -1.75 -15.96 0.93
C VAL A 39 -1.55 -14.57 1.55
N THR A 40 -1.78 -13.50 0.80
CA THR A 40 -1.62 -12.11 1.28
C THR A 40 -2.57 -11.82 2.44
N VAL A 41 -3.87 -12.07 2.26
CA VAL A 41 -4.87 -11.80 3.30
C VAL A 41 -4.60 -12.66 4.54
N THR A 42 -4.37 -13.95 4.35
CA THR A 42 -4.14 -14.89 5.46
C THR A 42 -2.89 -14.51 6.25
N SER A 43 -1.79 -14.19 5.58
CA SER A 43 -0.53 -13.83 6.25
C SER A 43 -0.61 -12.50 7.00
N ASN A 44 -1.26 -11.48 6.44
CA ASN A 44 -1.45 -10.19 7.14
C ASN A 44 -2.39 -10.34 8.34
N VAL A 45 -3.51 -11.02 8.20
CA VAL A 45 -4.44 -11.31 9.31
C VAL A 45 -3.74 -12.12 10.39
N PHE A 46 -2.93 -13.11 10.00
CA PHE A 46 -2.17 -13.93 10.93
C PHE A 46 -1.15 -13.13 11.74
N ILE A 47 -0.43 -12.19 11.12
CA ILE A 47 0.47 -11.28 11.83
C ILE A 47 -0.30 -10.46 12.88
N ILE A 48 -1.45 -9.91 12.53
CA ILE A 48 -2.29 -9.14 13.46
C ILE A 48 -2.67 -10.00 14.66
N ILE A 49 -3.13 -11.23 14.42
CA ILE A 49 -3.53 -12.18 15.48
C ILE A 49 -2.34 -12.51 16.38
N VAL A 50 -1.19 -12.87 15.81
CA VAL A 50 0.01 -13.22 16.59
C VAL A 50 0.48 -12.07 17.46
N ILE A 51 0.52 -10.83 16.92
CA ILE A 51 0.89 -9.64 17.69
C ILE A 51 -0.09 -9.37 18.83
N ARG A 52 -1.38 -9.67 18.65
CA ARG A 52 -2.40 -9.49 19.70
C ARG A 52 -2.32 -10.55 20.80
N LEU A 53 -1.99 -11.78 20.46
CA LEU A 53 -1.98 -12.91 21.40
C LEU A 53 -0.67 -13.01 22.20
N ASP A 54 0.46 -12.61 21.64
CA ASP A 54 1.77 -12.70 22.31
C ASP A 54 2.15 -11.36 22.97
N SER A 55 2.12 -11.30 24.30
CA SER A 55 2.47 -10.11 25.07
C SER A 55 3.92 -9.63 24.85
N HIS A 56 4.85 -10.50 24.45
CA HIS A 56 6.23 -10.12 24.11
C HIS A 56 6.31 -9.29 22.84
N LEU A 57 5.26 -9.30 22.01
CA LEU A 57 5.13 -8.50 20.81
C LEU A 57 4.39 -7.17 21.04
N HIS A 58 4.02 -6.83 22.28
CA HIS A 58 3.34 -5.57 22.59
C HIS A 58 4.34 -4.41 22.69
N THR A 59 5.05 -4.14 21.60
CA THR A 59 5.97 -2.99 21.47
C THR A 59 5.50 -2.04 20.37
N PRO A 60 5.93 -0.76 20.37
CA PRO A 60 5.54 0.21 19.36
C PRO A 60 5.73 -0.27 17.92
N MET A 61 6.86 -0.90 17.62
CA MET A 61 7.15 -1.43 16.28
C MET A 61 6.12 -2.45 15.81
N TYR A 62 5.70 -3.39 16.66
CA TYR A 62 4.69 -4.39 16.30
C TYR A 62 3.30 -3.80 16.24
N LEU A 63 3.02 -2.76 17.03
CA LEU A 63 1.78 -2.01 16.91
C LEU A 63 1.67 -1.39 15.51
N PHE A 64 2.71 -0.69 15.05
CA PHE A 64 2.75 -0.10 13.70
C PHE A 64 2.67 -1.16 12.60
N LEU A 65 3.36 -2.29 12.77
CA LEU A 65 3.27 -3.43 11.86
C LEU A 65 1.85 -4.02 11.79
N SER A 66 1.14 -4.12 12.92
CA SER A 66 -0.26 -4.55 12.96
C SER A 66 -1.18 -3.61 12.17
N PHE A 67 -1.00 -2.29 12.30
CA PHE A 67 -1.77 -1.31 11.53
C PHE A 67 -1.38 -1.29 10.05
N LEU A 68 -0.11 -1.51 9.71
CA LEU A 68 0.32 -1.68 8.32
C LEU A 68 -0.34 -2.93 7.70
N SER A 69 -0.31 -4.07 8.39
CA SER A 69 -0.96 -5.31 7.92
C SER A 69 -2.48 -5.16 7.78
N PHE A 70 -3.13 -4.39 8.67
CA PHE A 70 -4.54 -4.06 8.55
C PHE A 70 -4.82 -3.21 7.30
N SER A 71 -4.05 -2.14 7.10
CA SER A 71 -4.17 -1.25 5.94
C SER A 71 -3.94 -2.01 4.62
N GLU A 72 -2.93 -2.88 4.55
CA GLU A 72 -2.65 -3.73 3.39
C GLU A 72 -3.78 -4.73 3.11
N THR A 73 -4.38 -5.29 4.16
CA THR A 73 -5.55 -6.17 4.01
C THR A 73 -6.73 -5.41 3.42
N CYS A 74 -7.04 -4.23 3.95
CA CYS A 74 -8.14 -3.40 3.43
C CYS A 74 -7.90 -2.96 1.99
N TYR A 75 -6.67 -2.55 1.66
CA TYR A 75 -6.26 -2.21 0.30
C TYR A 75 -6.47 -3.38 -0.67
N THR A 76 -5.99 -4.57 -0.31
CA THR A 76 -6.10 -5.79 -1.10
C THR A 76 -7.56 -6.22 -1.30
N LEU A 77 -8.37 -6.17 -0.24
CA LEU A 77 -9.82 -6.47 -0.29
C LEU A 77 -10.59 -5.49 -1.19
N GLY A 78 -10.16 -4.25 -1.30
CA GLY A 78 -10.81 -3.23 -2.15
C GLY A 78 -10.54 -3.40 -3.65
N ILE A 79 -9.50 -4.14 -4.03
CA ILE A 79 -9.05 -4.22 -5.44
C ILE A 79 -9.14 -5.64 -5.99
N ILE A 80 -8.51 -6.62 -5.33
CA ILE A 80 -8.26 -7.94 -5.90
C ILE A 80 -9.54 -8.75 -6.20
N PRO A 81 -10.58 -8.79 -5.35
CA PRO A 81 -11.78 -9.57 -5.64
C PRO A 81 -12.45 -9.14 -6.96
N ARG A 82 -12.46 -7.83 -7.24
CA ARG A 82 -13.01 -7.31 -8.48
C ARG A 82 -12.12 -7.62 -9.69
N MET A 83 -10.81 -7.53 -9.54
CA MET A 83 -9.85 -7.98 -10.56
C MET A 83 -10.05 -9.45 -10.92
N LEU A 84 -10.23 -10.32 -9.91
CA LEU A 84 -10.48 -11.75 -10.11
C LEU A 84 -11.80 -12.01 -10.85
N SER A 85 -12.88 -11.31 -10.48
CA SER A 85 -14.14 -11.45 -11.22
C SER A 85 -14.03 -11.00 -12.67
N GLY A 86 -13.23 -9.98 -12.96
CA GLY A 86 -12.96 -9.51 -14.31
C GLY A 86 -12.21 -10.54 -15.18
N LEU A 87 -11.31 -11.32 -14.58
CA LEU A 87 -10.59 -12.40 -15.28
C LEU A 87 -11.50 -13.57 -15.70
N VAL A 88 -12.59 -13.82 -14.95
CA VAL A 88 -13.51 -14.94 -15.23
C VAL A 88 -14.67 -14.51 -16.12
N MET A 89 -15.26 -13.34 -15.85
CA MET A 89 -16.50 -12.89 -16.49
C MET A 89 -16.27 -11.95 -17.67
N GLY A 90 -15.03 -11.52 -17.92
CA GLY A 90 -14.70 -10.48 -18.89
C GLY A 90 -15.06 -9.08 -18.36
N GLY A 91 -15.16 -8.10 -19.25
CA GLY A 91 -15.35 -6.69 -18.93
C GLY A 91 -16.40 -6.41 -17.85
N GLN A 92 -15.96 -5.94 -16.70
CA GLN A 92 -16.80 -5.67 -15.54
C GLN A 92 -17.19 -4.19 -15.51
N ALA A 93 -18.51 -3.93 -15.53
CA ALA A 93 -19.02 -2.58 -15.36
C ALA A 93 -18.90 -2.11 -13.90
N ILE A 94 -18.51 -0.86 -13.70
CA ILE A 94 -18.52 -0.17 -12.40
C ILE A 94 -19.20 1.17 -12.56
N SER A 95 -20.11 1.51 -11.64
CA SER A 95 -20.75 2.81 -11.64
C SER A 95 -19.74 3.93 -11.37
N PHE A 96 -20.03 5.14 -11.82
CA PHE A 96 -19.25 6.34 -11.56
C PHE A 96 -18.92 6.49 -10.07
N MET A 97 -19.94 6.36 -9.20
CA MET A 97 -19.75 6.44 -7.74
C MET A 97 -18.96 5.24 -7.19
N GLY A 98 -19.15 4.05 -7.75
CA GLY A 98 -18.36 2.87 -7.38
C GLY A 98 -16.88 3.05 -7.69
N CYS A 99 -16.56 3.61 -8.84
CA CYS A 99 -15.18 3.94 -9.24
C CYS A 99 -14.57 5.02 -8.33
N ALA A 100 -15.32 6.09 -8.03
CA ALA A 100 -14.89 7.12 -7.10
C ALA A 100 -14.62 6.57 -5.69
N THR A 101 -15.50 5.71 -5.20
CA THR A 101 -15.35 5.05 -3.89
C THR A 101 -14.12 4.13 -3.86
N GLN A 102 -13.92 3.33 -4.91
CA GLN A 102 -12.74 2.47 -5.01
C GLN A 102 -11.44 3.29 -5.04
N MET A 103 -11.40 4.36 -5.84
CA MET A 103 -10.25 5.28 -5.90
C MET A 103 -9.99 5.95 -4.56
N PHE A 104 -11.03 6.44 -3.88
CA PHE A 104 -10.91 7.05 -2.56
C PHE A 104 -10.23 6.10 -1.57
N PHE A 105 -10.74 4.88 -1.42
CA PHE A 105 -10.18 3.94 -0.46
C PHE A 105 -8.79 3.43 -0.88
N SER A 106 -8.56 3.11 -2.15
CA SER A 106 -7.24 2.65 -2.59
C SER A 106 -6.16 3.71 -2.40
N ALA A 107 -6.43 4.97 -2.76
CA ALA A 107 -5.50 6.08 -2.54
C ALA A 107 -5.29 6.37 -1.05
N SER A 108 -6.35 6.29 -0.23
CA SER A 108 -6.26 6.47 1.23
C SER A 108 -5.35 5.44 1.88
N TRP A 109 -5.55 4.15 1.58
CA TRP A 109 -4.73 3.08 2.13
C TRP A 109 -3.28 3.14 1.65
N ALA A 110 -3.06 3.41 0.35
CA ALA A 110 -1.71 3.56 -0.20
C ALA A 110 -0.92 4.69 0.49
N CYS A 111 -1.56 5.85 0.71
CA CYS A 111 -0.95 6.97 1.42
C CYS A 111 -0.72 6.67 2.91
N THR A 112 -1.68 6.01 3.58
CA THR A 112 -1.53 5.54 4.97
C THR A 112 -0.32 4.64 5.12
N ASN A 113 -0.08 3.72 4.17
CA ASN A 113 1.09 2.84 4.17
C ASN A 113 2.40 3.62 4.06
N CYS A 114 2.47 4.68 3.23
CA CYS A 114 3.64 5.57 3.16
C CYS A 114 3.97 6.17 4.53
N PHE A 115 2.98 6.71 5.24
CA PHE A 115 3.20 7.31 6.55
C PHE A 115 3.50 6.29 7.64
N LEU A 116 2.84 5.12 7.64
CA LEU A 116 3.15 4.05 8.58
C LEU A 116 4.58 3.54 8.41
N LEU A 117 5.07 3.39 7.17
CA LEU A 117 6.48 3.07 6.91
C LEU A 117 7.42 4.16 7.46
N SER A 118 7.06 5.43 7.34
CA SER A 118 7.85 6.53 7.90
C SER A 118 7.89 6.49 9.43
N VAL A 119 6.75 6.22 10.06
CA VAL A 119 6.64 6.05 11.52
C VAL A 119 7.47 4.86 11.99
N MET A 120 7.47 3.75 11.25
CA MET A 120 8.33 2.60 11.55
C MET A 120 9.81 2.93 11.41
N GLY A 121 10.20 3.76 10.44
CA GLY A 121 11.56 4.30 10.32
C GLY A 121 11.95 5.16 11.52
N PHE A 122 11.06 6.04 11.97
CA PHE A 122 11.25 6.84 13.18
C PHE A 122 11.36 5.98 14.45
N ASP A 123 10.52 4.94 14.60
CA ASP A 123 10.62 3.98 15.71
C ASP A 123 12.01 3.32 15.75
N ARG A 124 12.52 2.87 14.60
CA ARG A 124 13.86 2.31 14.48
C ARG A 124 14.96 3.31 14.86
N TYR A 125 14.80 4.56 14.44
CA TYR A 125 15.72 5.63 14.83
C TYR A 125 15.76 5.80 16.36
N VAL A 126 14.63 5.89 17.03
CA VAL A 126 14.58 6.05 18.50
C VAL A 126 15.16 4.82 19.20
N ALA A 127 14.84 3.61 18.72
CA ALA A 127 15.31 2.36 19.31
C ALA A 127 16.84 2.18 19.22
N ILE A 128 17.46 2.63 18.12
CA ILE A 128 18.90 2.44 17.88
C ILE A 128 19.73 3.61 18.39
N CYS A 129 19.27 4.86 18.18
CA CYS A 129 20.04 6.06 18.51
C CYS A 129 19.82 6.55 19.94
N ALA A 130 18.69 6.21 20.57
CA ALA A 130 18.34 6.64 21.92
C ALA A 130 17.70 5.51 22.76
N PRO A 131 18.37 4.34 22.92
CA PRO A 131 17.79 3.15 23.54
C PRO A 131 17.35 3.36 25.00
N LEU A 132 18.07 4.17 25.76
CA LEU A 132 17.73 4.47 27.16
C LEU A 132 16.45 5.31 27.32
N HIS A 133 16.10 6.06 26.30
CA HIS A 133 14.90 6.91 26.28
C HIS A 133 13.75 6.33 25.42
N TYR A 134 13.94 5.11 24.90
CA TYR A 134 12.96 4.52 23.99
C TYR A 134 11.58 4.39 24.62
N ALA A 135 11.47 3.80 25.81
CA ALA A 135 10.19 3.60 26.49
C ALA A 135 9.48 4.91 26.87
N SER A 136 10.24 5.95 27.23
CA SER A 136 9.66 7.25 27.56
C SER A 136 9.24 8.05 26.33
N ARG A 137 9.99 7.97 25.24
CA ARG A 137 9.68 8.66 23.97
C ARG A 137 8.55 7.98 23.21
N MET A 138 8.62 6.65 23.05
CA MET A 138 7.60 5.87 22.33
C MET A 138 6.46 5.43 23.27
N ASN A 139 5.89 6.39 23.99
CA ASN A 139 4.77 6.14 24.91
C ASN A 139 3.47 5.85 24.12
N PRO A 140 2.45 5.24 24.75
CA PRO A 140 1.19 4.89 24.09
C PRO A 140 0.46 6.07 23.44
N ALA A 141 0.53 7.25 24.04
CA ALA A 141 -0.13 8.45 23.51
C ALA A 141 0.52 8.89 22.19
N LEU A 142 1.86 8.94 22.13
CA LEU A 142 2.58 9.24 20.89
C LEU A 142 2.31 8.18 19.82
N CYS A 143 2.33 6.89 20.19
CA CYS A 143 2.03 5.82 19.22
C CYS A 143 0.63 5.96 18.63
N ALA A 144 -0.38 6.26 19.46
CA ALA A 144 -1.75 6.50 19.00
C ALA A 144 -1.84 7.74 18.09
N GLN A 145 -1.15 8.82 18.43
CA GLN A 145 -1.09 10.02 17.58
C GLN A 145 -0.43 9.73 16.23
N LEU A 146 0.69 9.02 16.19
CA LEU A 146 1.40 8.67 14.96
C LEU A 146 0.53 7.78 14.05
N VAL A 147 -0.16 6.80 14.60
CA VAL A 147 -1.13 5.98 13.85
C VAL A 147 -2.29 6.86 13.38
N GLY A 148 -2.93 7.60 14.27
CA GLY A 148 -4.09 8.44 13.94
C GLY A 148 -3.78 9.49 12.86
N THR A 149 -2.62 10.15 12.94
CA THR A 149 -2.20 11.11 11.91
C THR A 149 -1.89 10.44 10.58
N SER A 150 -1.33 9.22 10.58
CA SER A 150 -1.10 8.45 9.34
C SER A 150 -2.41 8.13 8.62
N PHE A 151 -3.44 7.66 9.35
CA PHE A 151 -4.77 7.39 8.79
C PHE A 151 -5.48 8.66 8.33
N LEU A 152 -5.47 9.71 9.15
CA LEU A 152 -6.08 11.00 8.80
C LEU A 152 -5.46 11.57 7.52
N SER A 153 -4.13 11.59 7.43
CA SER A 153 -3.41 12.04 6.23
C SER A 153 -3.76 11.20 5.01
N GLY A 154 -3.88 9.87 5.17
CA GLY A 154 -4.31 8.97 4.11
C GLY A 154 -5.71 9.29 3.59
N TYR A 155 -6.68 9.45 4.49
CA TYR A 155 -8.05 9.80 4.09
C TYR A 155 -8.17 11.17 3.45
N LEU A 156 -7.46 12.17 3.94
CA LEU A 156 -7.43 13.51 3.33
C LEU A 156 -6.79 13.47 1.93
N PHE A 157 -5.73 12.69 1.75
CA PHE A 157 -5.11 12.48 0.44
C PHE A 157 -6.08 11.79 -0.53
N GLY A 158 -6.70 10.68 -0.12
CA GLY A 158 -7.67 9.96 -0.96
C GLY A 158 -8.86 10.82 -1.35
N LEU A 159 -9.36 11.65 -0.41
CA LEU A 159 -10.42 12.62 -0.70
C LEU A 159 -9.98 13.66 -1.73
N GLY A 160 -8.79 14.24 -1.55
CA GLY A 160 -8.22 15.21 -2.48
C GLY A 160 -8.05 14.65 -3.89
N MET A 161 -7.48 13.45 -4.01
CA MET A 161 -7.30 12.75 -5.29
C MET A 161 -8.64 12.48 -5.98
N THR A 162 -9.61 11.94 -5.24
CA THR A 162 -10.93 11.63 -5.78
C THR A 162 -11.67 12.89 -6.25
N LEU A 163 -11.65 13.97 -5.45
CA LEU A 163 -12.28 15.22 -5.81
C LEU A 163 -11.63 15.86 -7.06
N VAL A 164 -10.31 15.82 -7.17
CA VAL A 164 -9.60 16.37 -8.34
C VAL A 164 -9.96 15.62 -9.62
N ILE A 165 -10.13 14.31 -9.58
CA ILE A 165 -10.46 13.47 -10.74
C ILE A 165 -11.94 13.54 -11.08
N PHE A 166 -12.83 13.29 -10.11
CA PHE A 166 -14.26 13.10 -10.38
C PHE A 166 -15.05 14.40 -10.58
N ARG A 167 -14.40 15.56 -10.45
CA ARG A 167 -14.95 16.85 -10.94
C ARG A 167 -14.79 17.04 -12.46
N LEU A 168 -13.99 16.20 -13.14
CA LEU A 168 -13.78 16.27 -14.59
C LEU A 168 -14.96 15.67 -15.35
N SER A 169 -15.13 16.10 -16.59
CA SER A 169 -16.09 15.51 -17.52
C SER A 169 -15.45 14.33 -18.25
N PHE A 170 -16.16 13.21 -18.33
CA PHE A 170 -15.71 12.01 -19.02
C PHE A 170 -16.55 11.81 -20.27
N CYS A 171 -15.96 11.88 -21.45
CA CYS A 171 -16.65 11.85 -22.73
C CYS A 171 -15.88 11.08 -23.83
N SER A 172 -14.64 10.70 -23.61
CA SER A 172 -13.81 10.05 -24.64
C SER A 172 -14.20 8.56 -24.79
N SER A 173 -14.13 7.80 -23.72
CA SER A 173 -14.50 6.39 -23.65
C SER A 173 -15.01 6.09 -22.25
N HIS A 174 -15.74 4.98 -22.09
CA HIS A 174 -16.10 4.43 -20.79
C HIS A 174 -15.25 3.21 -20.42
N GLU A 175 -14.28 2.85 -21.25
CA GLU A 175 -13.43 1.68 -21.08
C GLU A 175 -12.14 2.07 -20.34
N ILE A 176 -12.01 1.60 -19.10
CA ILE A 176 -10.79 1.73 -18.31
C ILE A 176 -9.85 0.59 -18.70
N GLN A 177 -8.73 0.92 -19.35
CA GLN A 177 -7.70 -0.05 -19.74
C GLN A 177 -6.86 -0.47 -18.52
N HIS A 178 -7.55 -0.87 -17.45
CA HIS A 178 -6.95 -1.28 -16.19
C HIS A 178 -7.89 -2.25 -15.45
N PHE A 179 -7.42 -2.85 -14.35
CA PHE A 179 -8.21 -3.82 -13.56
C PHE A 179 -8.86 -3.21 -12.30
N PHE A 180 -8.62 -1.93 -12.01
CA PHE A 180 -9.29 -1.14 -10.95
C PHE A 180 -9.24 0.34 -11.28
N CYS A 181 -10.01 1.15 -10.53
CA CYS A 181 -10.05 2.61 -10.67
C CYS A 181 -8.80 3.24 -10.04
N ASP A 182 -7.74 3.38 -10.85
CA ASP A 182 -6.55 4.14 -10.48
C ASP A 182 -6.53 5.51 -11.16
N THR A 183 -5.78 6.43 -10.58
CA THR A 183 -5.70 7.82 -11.04
C THR A 183 -5.26 7.96 -12.50
N PRO A 184 -4.13 7.36 -12.97
CA PRO A 184 -3.69 7.55 -14.35
C PRO A 184 -4.68 7.01 -15.39
N PRO A 185 -5.22 5.78 -15.28
CA PRO A 185 -6.18 5.25 -16.25
C PRO A 185 -7.50 6.04 -16.30
N VAL A 186 -8.01 6.47 -15.14
CA VAL A 186 -9.27 7.24 -15.10
C VAL A 186 -9.06 8.65 -15.65
N LEU A 187 -7.95 9.31 -15.32
CA LEU A 187 -7.61 10.64 -15.86
C LEU A 187 -7.49 10.61 -17.40
N SER A 188 -7.04 9.51 -18.00
CA SER A 188 -6.93 9.38 -19.44
C SER A 188 -8.27 9.45 -20.19
N LEU A 189 -9.38 9.17 -19.50
CA LEU A 189 -10.75 9.21 -20.05
C LEU A 189 -11.38 10.62 -19.94
N ALA A 190 -10.76 11.54 -19.21
CA ALA A 190 -11.27 12.88 -19.03
C ALA A 190 -11.09 13.73 -20.31
N CYS A 191 -12.08 14.58 -20.56
CA CYS A 191 -12.13 15.47 -21.70
C CYS A 191 -11.84 16.93 -21.30
N GLY A 192 -11.48 17.74 -22.29
CA GLY A 192 -11.18 19.15 -22.09
C GLY A 192 -9.78 19.37 -21.52
N ASP A 193 -9.58 20.52 -20.88
CA ASP A 193 -8.27 20.87 -20.29
C ASP A 193 -8.09 20.21 -18.93
N THR A 194 -7.23 19.19 -18.87
CA THR A 194 -6.90 18.44 -17.66
C THR A 194 -5.65 18.94 -16.94
N ARG A 195 -4.97 19.98 -17.46
CA ARG A 195 -3.66 20.44 -16.94
C ARG A 195 -3.69 20.81 -15.46
N LEU A 196 -4.73 21.50 -15.02
CA LEU A 196 -4.87 21.89 -13.60
C LEU A 196 -5.06 20.66 -12.70
N SER A 197 -5.81 19.66 -13.15
CA SER A 197 -5.99 18.42 -12.43
C SER A 197 -4.72 17.57 -12.41
N GLU A 198 -4.02 17.47 -13.51
CA GLU A 198 -2.70 16.81 -13.59
C GLU A 198 -1.69 17.45 -12.64
N LEU A 199 -1.64 18.79 -12.61
CA LEU A 199 -0.78 19.52 -11.67
C LEU A 199 -1.20 19.29 -10.22
N GLY A 200 -2.50 19.30 -9.91
CA GLY A 200 -3.03 19.01 -8.57
C GLY A 200 -2.67 17.61 -8.09
N ILE A 201 -2.83 16.60 -8.95
CA ILE A 201 -2.44 15.20 -8.67
C ILE A 201 -0.93 15.10 -8.42
N LEU A 202 -0.12 15.74 -9.27
CA LEU A 202 1.34 15.74 -9.11
C LEU A 202 1.76 16.38 -7.79
N ILE A 203 1.19 17.54 -7.43
CA ILE A 203 1.50 18.23 -6.17
C ILE A 203 1.11 17.37 -4.96
N LEU A 204 -0.11 16.80 -4.95
CA LEU A 204 -0.57 15.94 -3.88
C LEU A 204 0.33 14.71 -3.72
N SER A 205 0.68 14.06 -4.84
CA SER A 205 1.57 12.89 -4.84
C SER A 205 2.99 13.23 -4.39
N LEU A 206 3.54 14.34 -4.88
CA LEU A 206 4.87 14.82 -4.45
C LEU A 206 4.91 15.15 -2.97
N MET A 207 3.88 15.81 -2.43
CA MET A 207 3.83 16.13 -1.00
C MET A 207 3.90 14.86 -0.15
N VAL A 208 3.08 13.86 -0.45
CA VAL A 208 3.09 12.60 0.30
C VAL A 208 4.42 11.89 0.17
N LEU A 209 4.91 11.69 -1.06
CA LEU A 209 6.13 10.93 -1.31
C LEU A 209 7.37 11.64 -0.77
N LEU A 210 7.50 12.94 -0.97
CA LEU A 210 8.67 13.70 -0.49
C LEU A 210 8.70 13.81 1.02
N VAL A 211 7.56 14.12 1.67
CA VAL A 211 7.52 14.25 3.14
C VAL A 211 7.84 12.90 3.80
N SER A 212 7.17 11.83 3.38
CA SER A 212 7.37 10.52 3.96
C SER A 212 8.76 9.95 3.66
N PHE A 213 9.27 10.11 2.43
CA PHE A 213 10.62 9.68 2.05
C PHE A 213 11.71 10.49 2.79
N PHE A 214 11.52 11.79 2.97
CA PHE A 214 12.43 12.64 3.75
C PHE A 214 12.52 12.16 5.21
N LEU A 215 11.39 11.87 5.85
CA LEU A 215 11.37 11.36 7.22
C LEU A 215 12.13 10.02 7.35
N ILE A 216 11.95 9.12 6.38
CA ILE A 216 12.68 7.85 6.33
C ILE A 216 14.18 8.10 6.14
N THR A 217 14.54 8.94 5.17
CA THR A 217 15.94 9.22 4.83
C THR A 217 16.68 9.82 6.02
N VAL A 218 16.10 10.81 6.71
CA VAL A 218 16.67 11.40 7.90
C VAL A 218 16.83 10.37 9.02
N SER A 219 15.79 9.56 9.28
CA SER A 219 15.87 8.50 10.29
C SER A 219 17.00 7.52 9.99
N TYR A 220 17.12 7.08 8.75
CA TYR A 220 18.18 6.12 8.36
C TYR A 220 19.56 6.72 8.26
N ALA A 221 19.70 8.00 7.96
CA ALA A 221 21.00 8.70 8.04
C ALA A 221 21.56 8.66 9.48
N TYR A 222 20.73 8.98 10.46
CA TYR A 222 21.12 8.89 11.88
C TYR A 222 21.37 7.44 12.32
N ILE A 223 20.54 6.50 11.92
CA ILE A 223 20.71 5.07 12.19
C ILE A 223 22.07 4.58 11.65
N LEU A 224 22.42 4.94 10.41
CA LEU A 224 23.66 4.55 9.79
C LEU A 224 24.87 5.05 10.58
N VAL A 225 24.86 6.34 10.97
CA VAL A 225 25.91 6.92 11.82
C VAL A 225 26.01 6.19 13.16
N ALA A 226 24.90 5.88 13.80
CA ALA A 226 24.87 5.14 15.06
C ALA A 226 25.43 3.72 14.91
N ILE A 227 25.03 2.99 13.84
CA ILE A 227 25.52 1.63 13.57
C ILE A 227 27.02 1.60 13.32
N LEU A 228 27.55 2.57 12.57
CA LEU A 228 28.99 2.66 12.31
C LEU A 228 29.84 2.92 13.58
N ARG A 229 29.22 3.49 14.62
CA ARG A 229 29.86 3.70 15.94
C ARG A 229 29.83 2.46 16.85
N ILE A 230 29.08 1.40 16.49
CA ILE A 230 29.06 0.15 17.28
C ILE A 230 30.45 -0.54 17.17
N PRO A 231 31.14 -0.82 18.29
CA PRO A 231 32.48 -1.37 18.25
C PRO A 231 32.55 -2.79 17.67
N SER A 232 31.54 -3.65 18.01
CA SER A 232 31.56 -5.05 17.60
C SER A 232 31.00 -5.27 16.20
N ALA A 233 31.72 -6.07 15.39
CA ALA A 233 31.25 -6.44 14.04
C ALA A 233 29.92 -7.20 14.06
N GLU A 234 29.73 -8.05 15.07
CA GLU A 234 28.48 -8.81 15.26
C GLU A 234 27.29 -7.89 15.58
N GLY A 235 27.48 -6.90 16.48
CA GLY A 235 26.47 -5.89 16.81
C GLY A 235 26.06 -5.07 15.58
N ARG A 236 27.04 -4.62 14.78
CA ARG A 236 26.78 -3.92 13.51
C ARG A 236 25.96 -4.78 12.55
N ARG A 237 26.36 -6.05 12.34
CA ARG A 237 25.65 -6.99 11.47
C ARG A 237 24.20 -7.22 11.90
N LYS A 238 23.95 -7.36 13.21
CA LYS A 238 22.61 -7.52 13.78
C LYS A 238 21.74 -6.30 13.54
N ALA A 239 22.27 -5.09 13.79
CA ALA A 239 21.58 -3.83 13.55
C ALA A 239 21.25 -3.63 12.06
N PHE A 240 22.20 -3.86 11.15
CA PHE A 240 21.96 -3.82 9.71
C PHE A 240 20.88 -4.81 9.26
N SER A 241 20.91 -6.05 9.74
CA SER A 241 19.93 -7.06 9.38
C SER A 241 18.49 -6.64 9.77
N THR A 242 18.34 -5.98 10.91
CA THR A 242 17.05 -5.47 11.37
C THR A 242 16.55 -4.32 10.48
N CYS A 243 17.44 -3.41 10.09
CA CYS A 243 17.12 -2.29 9.21
C CYS A 243 16.86 -2.71 7.76
N ALA A 244 17.58 -3.70 7.25
CA ALA A 244 17.48 -4.16 5.87
C ALA A 244 16.05 -4.64 5.50
N SER A 245 15.34 -5.27 6.44
CA SER A 245 13.96 -5.70 6.22
C SER A 245 13.03 -4.52 5.94
N HIS A 246 13.09 -3.49 6.76
CA HIS A 246 12.28 -2.28 6.56
C HIS A 246 12.68 -1.55 5.26
N LEU A 247 13.98 -1.37 5.01
CA LEU A 247 14.46 -0.71 3.79
C LEU A 247 14.05 -1.45 2.51
N THR A 248 14.00 -2.79 2.53
CA THR A 248 13.53 -3.57 1.38
C THR A 248 12.08 -3.21 1.04
N VAL A 249 11.20 -3.17 2.04
CA VAL A 249 9.80 -2.78 1.86
C VAL A 249 9.69 -1.34 1.36
N VAL A 250 10.44 -0.42 1.97
CA VAL A 250 10.47 1.01 1.58
C VAL A 250 10.88 1.17 0.12
N VAL A 251 11.98 0.55 -0.32
CA VAL A 251 12.48 0.67 -1.70
C VAL A 251 11.43 0.18 -2.72
N ILE A 252 10.80 -0.95 -2.45
CA ILE A 252 9.77 -1.50 -3.35
C ILE A 252 8.54 -0.59 -3.37
N HIS A 253 8.03 -0.21 -2.20
CA HIS A 253 6.82 0.61 -2.08
C HIS A 253 7.00 1.99 -2.74
N TYR A 254 8.04 2.73 -2.36
CA TYR A 254 8.31 4.06 -2.92
C TYR A 254 8.77 4.02 -4.37
N GLY A 255 9.48 2.97 -4.78
CA GLY A 255 9.87 2.77 -6.18
C GLY A 255 8.65 2.63 -7.08
N CYS A 256 7.72 1.75 -6.73
CA CYS A 256 6.47 1.57 -7.48
C CYS A 256 5.60 2.84 -7.47
N ALA A 257 5.41 3.45 -6.29
CA ALA A 257 4.58 4.65 -6.16
C ALA A 257 5.15 5.84 -6.96
N SER A 258 6.46 6.07 -6.88
CA SER A 258 7.11 7.14 -7.65
C SER A 258 6.96 6.93 -9.15
N PHE A 259 7.14 5.69 -9.61
CA PHE A 259 7.00 5.38 -11.01
C PHE A 259 5.55 5.57 -11.51
N MET A 260 4.55 5.24 -10.72
CA MET A 260 3.14 5.38 -11.11
C MET A 260 2.66 6.83 -11.11
N TYR A 261 3.03 7.61 -10.08
CA TYR A 261 2.36 8.90 -9.82
C TYR A 261 3.21 10.14 -10.13
N LEU A 262 4.53 10.00 -10.35
CA LEU A 262 5.42 11.15 -10.61
C LEU A 262 5.79 11.35 -12.07
N ARG A 263 5.07 10.75 -13.01
CA ARG A 263 5.36 10.88 -14.44
C ARG A 263 4.24 11.61 -15.19
N PRO A 264 4.57 12.29 -16.29
CA PRO A 264 3.58 12.97 -17.12
C PRO A 264 2.69 11.97 -17.88
N LYS A 265 1.44 12.38 -18.16
CA LYS A 265 0.44 11.59 -18.91
C LYS A 265 0.97 11.07 -20.26
N ALA A 266 1.80 11.86 -20.96
CA ALA A 266 2.37 11.49 -22.25
C ALA A 266 3.29 10.24 -22.21
N SER A 267 3.75 9.83 -21.03
CA SER A 267 4.61 8.64 -20.85
C SER A 267 3.85 7.39 -20.40
N TYR A 268 2.53 7.42 -20.33
CA TYR A 268 1.72 6.26 -19.96
C TYR A 268 1.80 5.19 -21.04
N SER A 269 1.97 3.93 -20.57
CA SER A 269 2.06 2.74 -21.42
C SER A 269 1.24 1.63 -20.77
N LEU A 270 0.23 1.14 -21.48
CA LEU A 270 -0.74 0.19 -20.96
C LEU A 270 -0.10 -1.04 -20.29
N GLU A 271 0.76 -1.74 -21.02
CA GLU A 271 1.37 -3.00 -20.53
C GLU A 271 2.28 -2.77 -19.33
N ARG A 272 3.13 -1.75 -19.42
CA ARG A 272 4.07 -1.41 -18.34
C ARG A 272 3.32 -0.94 -17.08
N ASP A 273 2.27 -0.16 -17.25
CA ASP A 273 1.48 0.39 -16.14
C ASP A 273 0.69 -0.69 -15.43
N GLN A 274 0.12 -1.63 -16.17
CA GLN A 274 -0.52 -2.81 -15.60
C GLN A 274 0.46 -3.68 -14.82
N LEU A 275 1.67 -3.93 -15.35
CA LEU A 275 2.70 -4.72 -14.68
C LEU A 275 3.12 -4.07 -13.35
N ILE A 276 3.34 -2.77 -13.34
CA ILE A 276 3.73 -2.05 -12.13
C ILE A 276 2.57 -2.01 -11.14
N ALA A 277 1.35 -1.79 -11.62
CA ALA A 277 0.16 -1.83 -10.79
C ALA A 277 -0.02 -3.21 -10.12
N VAL A 278 0.17 -4.32 -10.85
CA VAL A 278 0.18 -5.68 -10.26
C VAL A 278 1.29 -5.80 -9.20
N THR A 279 2.47 -5.26 -9.46
CA THR A 279 3.58 -5.33 -8.51
C THR A 279 3.23 -4.65 -7.19
N TYR A 280 2.66 -3.44 -7.20
CA TYR A 280 2.36 -2.76 -5.95
C TYR A 280 1.03 -3.18 -5.31
N THR A 281 0.05 -3.69 -6.09
CA THR A 281 -1.23 -4.15 -5.53
C THR A 281 -1.19 -5.57 -5.01
N VAL A 282 -0.31 -6.42 -5.54
CA VAL A 282 -0.21 -7.85 -5.19
C VAL A 282 1.09 -8.16 -4.47
N ALA A 283 2.24 -7.77 -5.05
CA ALA A 283 3.54 -8.15 -4.49
C ALA A 283 3.88 -7.38 -3.22
N THR A 284 3.60 -6.07 -3.14
CA THR A 284 3.92 -5.26 -1.95
C THR A 284 3.16 -5.73 -0.69
N PRO A 285 1.83 -5.92 -0.70
CA PRO A 285 1.09 -6.45 0.44
C PRO A 285 1.51 -7.87 0.86
N LEU A 286 1.99 -8.66 -0.08
CA LEU A 286 2.52 -10.01 0.19
C LEU A 286 3.91 -9.96 0.81
N LEU A 287 4.78 -9.06 0.35
CA LEU A 287 6.16 -8.97 0.84
C LEU A 287 6.24 -8.49 2.29
N ASN A 288 5.34 -7.61 2.72
CA ASN A 288 5.34 -7.08 4.08
C ASN A 288 5.32 -8.20 5.14
N PRO A 289 4.32 -9.11 5.17
CA PRO A 289 4.33 -10.22 6.13
C PRO A 289 5.54 -11.14 5.96
N ILE A 290 5.99 -11.42 4.75
CA ILE A 290 7.13 -12.30 4.49
C ILE A 290 8.42 -11.70 5.07
N VAL A 291 8.72 -10.44 4.75
CA VAL A 291 9.95 -9.78 5.17
C VAL A 291 9.98 -9.57 6.68
N TYR A 292 8.85 -9.19 7.29
CA TYR A 292 8.80 -8.95 8.73
C TYR A 292 8.68 -10.23 9.55
N SER A 293 8.07 -11.31 9.04
CA SER A 293 7.99 -12.59 9.77
C SER A 293 9.23 -13.45 9.59
N LEU A 294 9.74 -13.61 8.36
CA LEU A 294 10.87 -14.51 8.10
C LEU A 294 12.20 -14.01 8.67
N ARG A 295 12.39 -12.69 8.83
CA ARG A 295 13.62 -12.12 9.40
C ARG A 295 13.52 -11.79 10.89
N ASN A 296 12.32 -11.74 11.45
CA ASN A 296 12.11 -11.37 12.84
C ASN A 296 12.03 -12.60 13.75
N ARG A 297 13.10 -12.85 14.52
CA ARG A 297 13.19 -14.01 15.44
C ARG A 297 12.08 -14.02 16.48
N ALA A 298 11.61 -12.87 16.95
CA ALA A 298 10.53 -12.80 17.94
C ALA A 298 9.20 -13.26 17.33
N VAL A 299 8.88 -12.82 16.11
CA VAL A 299 7.69 -13.32 15.38
C VAL A 299 7.82 -14.80 15.09
N GLN A 300 8.99 -15.27 14.65
CA GLN A 300 9.23 -16.71 14.43
C GLN A 300 9.04 -17.56 15.70
N SER A 301 9.52 -17.03 16.84
CA SER A 301 9.34 -17.72 18.14
C SER A 301 7.88 -17.76 18.55
N ALA A 302 7.17 -16.64 18.46
CA ALA A 302 5.73 -16.54 18.73
C ALA A 302 4.92 -17.50 17.83
N LEU A 303 5.28 -17.57 16.53
CA LEU A 303 4.72 -18.52 15.58
C LEU A 303 4.91 -19.98 16.03
N ARG A 304 6.15 -20.37 16.38
CA ARG A 304 6.45 -21.71 16.85
C ARG A 304 5.67 -22.06 18.12
N ASN A 305 5.54 -21.11 19.04
CA ASN A 305 4.78 -21.31 20.28
C ASN A 305 3.28 -21.46 20.03
N ALA A 306 2.70 -20.66 19.13
CA ALA A 306 1.29 -20.77 18.74
C ALA A 306 0.98 -22.13 18.09
N PHE A 307 1.85 -22.61 17.20
CA PHE A 307 1.70 -23.96 16.62
C PHE A 307 1.88 -25.08 17.64
N ARG A 308 2.84 -24.98 18.57
CA ARG A 308 3.04 -25.97 19.63
C ARG A 308 1.88 -26.00 20.62
N GLY A 309 1.37 -24.82 21.03
CA GLY A 309 0.20 -24.73 21.91
C GLY A 309 -1.06 -25.34 21.30
N SER A 310 -1.27 -25.17 19.99
CA SER A 310 -2.39 -25.78 19.26
C SER A 310 -2.28 -27.33 19.14
N LEU A 311 -1.06 -27.86 19.13
CA LEU A 311 -0.83 -29.33 19.11
C LEU A 311 -0.93 -29.95 20.48
N LEU A 312 -0.61 -29.23 21.56
CA LEU A 312 -0.66 -29.73 22.94
C LEU A 312 -2.03 -29.50 23.61
N GLY A 313 -2.88 -28.64 23.09
CA GLY A 313 -4.24 -28.38 23.58
C GLY A 313 -5.31 -29.38 23.07
N LYS A 314 -4.93 -30.45 22.38
CA LYS A 314 -5.80 -31.51 21.88
C LYS A 314 -5.50 -32.88 22.57
N GLY A 315 -4.93 -32.85 23.79
CA GLY A 315 -4.77 -34.02 24.63
C GLY A 315 -5.66 -33.95 25.85
#